data_6c3cf5ba1526cef3ebd2661aa3d24ba8
#
_entry.id   6c3cf5ba1526cef3ebd2661aa3d24ba8
#
_cell.length_a   1.000
_cell.length_b   1.000
_cell.length_c   1.000
_cell.angle_alpha   90.00
_cell.angle_beta   90.00
_cell.angle_gamma   90.00
#
_symmetry.space_group_name_H-M   'P 1'
#
loop_
_entity.id
_entity.type
_entity.pdbx_description
1 polymer ?
#
loop_
_entity_poly.entity_id
_entity_poly.type
_entity_poly.pdbx_seq_one_letter_code
_entity_poly.pdbx_strand_id
1 'polypeptide(L)'
;MSKSITPVEQPSLAPRAVPGKPVTLELEPIDTVDAGVQLAAQRTALDALLAEHGALLLRGLELRSVDDFARVRDALIDRHASYKEKATPRSDFGKDVYSSTDLPPSQDIRLHNEISYTLEFPRTLVFACLEAPEVGGATPVADVRRVLERIPAGIVEPFRRRGWLLTRNFDRRMGLAWEEAFATDEPAEVERYCDANAIGYEWREDGRLRTTQRRSAVVTHPLTGDEVWFNHVAFWNQWTLDAEIREVLVDEYGEDNLPFDTSYGDGAPIPQDVVDTLNAAYDDATVREPWQVGDVLLVDNVLTAHGRDAFRGPRRIVVAMGEPTPLAACRPTVEPTPVAVDGGTG
;
A
#
# COMPACT_ATOMS: atom_id res chain seq x y z
N MET A 1 56.21 -4.98 12.15
CA MET A 1 55.70 -4.92 10.77
C MET A 1 54.18 -4.85 10.83
N SER A 2 53.65 -3.65 10.74
CA SER A 2 52.19 -3.42 10.74
C SER A 2 51.65 -3.77 9.35
N LYS A 3 50.79 -4.77 9.26
CA LYS A 3 50.07 -5.05 8.02
C LYS A 3 49.05 -3.93 7.81
N SER A 4 49.28 -3.07 6.82
CA SER A 4 48.31 -2.14 6.31
C SER A 4 47.11 -2.95 5.76
N ILE A 5 45.96 -2.85 6.42
CA ILE A 5 44.70 -3.38 5.90
C ILE A 5 44.27 -2.36 4.85
N THR A 6 44.37 -2.71 3.59
CA THR A 6 43.79 -1.94 2.48
C THR A 6 42.27 -1.90 2.70
N PRO A 7 41.63 -0.73 2.70
CA PRO A 7 40.17 -0.68 2.73
C PRO A 7 39.65 -1.44 1.52
N VAL A 8 38.79 -2.44 1.75
CA VAL A 8 38.00 -3.04 0.66
C VAL A 8 37.12 -1.94 0.15
N GLU A 9 37.35 -1.48 -1.08
CA GLU A 9 36.43 -0.57 -1.77
C GLU A 9 35.05 -1.25 -1.77
N GLN A 10 34.09 -0.63 -1.06
CA GLN A 10 32.71 -1.09 -1.10
C GLN A 10 32.19 -0.85 -2.52
N PRO A 11 31.55 -1.86 -3.17
CA PRO A 11 30.96 -1.68 -4.48
C PRO A 11 29.96 -0.52 -4.41
N SER A 12 30.14 0.47 -5.25
CA SER A 12 29.23 1.61 -5.35
C SER A 12 27.91 1.14 -5.93
N LEU A 13 26.79 1.37 -5.21
CA LEU A 13 25.44 1.17 -5.74
C LEU A 13 25.21 2.18 -6.87
N ALA A 14 25.28 1.73 -8.11
CA ALA A 14 25.00 2.56 -9.27
C ALA A 14 23.54 2.32 -9.73
N PRO A 15 22.61 3.26 -9.48
CA PRO A 15 21.22 3.09 -9.90
C PRO A 15 21.11 3.20 -11.42
N ARG A 16 20.36 2.28 -12.02
CA ARG A 16 20.02 2.31 -13.44
C ARG A 16 18.57 2.76 -13.60
N ALA A 17 18.40 3.96 -14.14
CA ALA A 17 17.09 4.49 -14.50
C ALA A 17 16.79 4.15 -15.97
N VAL A 18 15.64 3.51 -16.20
CA VAL A 18 15.11 3.19 -17.54
C VAL A 18 13.68 3.71 -17.60
N PRO A 19 13.30 4.48 -18.63
CA PRO A 19 11.93 4.97 -18.77
C PRO A 19 10.91 3.83 -18.74
N GLY A 20 9.82 4.00 -17.99
CA GLY A 20 8.75 3.03 -17.83
C GLY A 20 9.07 1.86 -16.88
N LYS A 21 10.21 1.89 -16.18
CA LYS A 21 10.64 0.88 -15.21
C LYS A 21 11.01 1.50 -13.87
N PRO A 22 10.90 0.76 -12.75
CA PRO A 22 11.45 1.22 -11.48
C PRO A 22 12.98 1.33 -11.56
N VAL A 23 13.56 2.22 -10.77
CA VAL A 23 15.00 2.34 -10.66
C VAL A 23 15.59 1.04 -10.14
N THR A 24 16.54 0.47 -10.87
CA THR A 24 17.11 -0.84 -10.58
C THR A 24 18.55 -0.71 -10.11
N LEU A 25 18.87 -1.42 -9.03
CA LEU A 25 20.22 -1.64 -8.53
C LEU A 25 20.60 -3.09 -8.85
N GLU A 26 21.50 -3.27 -9.82
CA GLU A 26 22.01 -4.58 -10.19
C GLU A 26 23.22 -4.93 -9.31
N LEU A 27 23.10 -6.00 -8.55
CA LEU A 27 24.15 -6.55 -7.71
C LEU A 27 24.81 -7.71 -8.46
N GLU A 28 26.10 -7.92 -8.27
CA GLU A 28 26.73 -9.20 -8.64
C GLU A 28 26.03 -10.31 -7.83
N PRO A 29 25.88 -11.51 -8.40
CA PRO A 29 25.22 -12.62 -7.71
C PRO A 29 25.78 -12.80 -6.29
N ILE A 30 24.93 -12.65 -5.28
CA ILE A 30 25.34 -12.63 -3.88
C ILE A 30 24.35 -13.43 -3.02
N ASP A 31 24.86 -14.28 -2.12
CA ASP A 31 24.01 -14.96 -1.15
C ASP A 31 23.41 -14.00 -0.13
N THR A 32 22.33 -14.42 0.54
CA THR A 32 21.53 -13.53 1.40
C THR A 32 22.22 -13.17 2.73
N VAL A 33 23.26 -13.88 3.16
CA VAL A 33 24.04 -13.53 4.35
C VAL A 33 24.96 -12.36 4.03
N ASP A 34 25.74 -12.48 2.94
CA ASP A 34 26.64 -11.43 2.48
C ASP A 34 25.85 -10.22 1.98
N ALA A 35 24.71 -10.44 1.29
CA ALA A 35 23.80 -9.37 0.87
C ALA A 35 23.26 -8.58 2.07
N GLY A 36 22.83 -9.24 3.14
CA GLY A 36 22.37 -8.57 4.36
C GLY A 36 23.44 -7.65 4.94
N VAL A 37 24.69 -8.13 5.03
CA VAL A 37 25.83 -7.32 5.51
C VAL A 37 26.09 -6.11 4.57
N GLN A 38 26.09 -6.35 3.27
CA GLN A 38 26.35 -5.29 2.28
C GLN A 38 25.24 -4.22 2.27
N LEU A 39 23.96 -4.63 2.28
CA LEU A 39 22.84 -3.72 2.30
C LEU A 39 22.80 -2.88 3.59
N ALA A 40 23.06 -3.50 4.75
CA ALA A 40 23.17 -2.78 6.01
C ALA A 40 24.31 -1.74 5.99
N ALA A 41 25.46 -2.09 5.44
CA ALA A 41 26.61 -1.17 5.31
C ALA A 41 26.32 0.01 4.37
N GLN A 42 25.40 -0.16 3.41
CA GLN A 42 25.00 0.86 2.43
C GLN A 42 23.63 1.50 2.73
N ARG A 43 23.06 1.25 3.91
CA ARG A 43 21.71 1.68 4.27
C ARG A 43 21.47 3.16 4.03
N THR A 44 22.38 4.05 4.42
CA THR A 44 22.24 5.50 4.21
C THR A 44 22.12 5.87 2.73
N ALA A 45 22.88 5.21 1.86
CA ALA A 45 22.79 5.44 0.41
C ALA A 45 21.49 4.91 -0.17
N LEU A 46 21.02 3.75 0.29
CA LEU A 46 19.73 3.18 -0.10
C LEU A 46 18.56 4.08 0.34
N ASP A 47 18.59 4.58 1.58
CA ASP A 47 17.57 5.49 2.09
C ASP A 47 17.53 6.81 1.28
N ALA A 48 18.68 7.34 0.88
CA ALA A 48 18.75 8.53 0.02
C ALA A 48 18.15 8.27 -1.37
N LEU A 49 18.50 7.15 -2.00
CA LEU A 49 17.93 6.73 -3.29
C LEU A 49 16.43 6.46 -3.21
N LEU A 50 15.98 5.83 -2.11
CA LEU A 50 14.57 5.55 -1.88
C LEU A 50 13.77 6.86 -1.73
N ALA A 51 14.30 7.84 -1.00
CA ALA A 51 13.70 9.16 -0.84
C ALA A 51 13.62 9.93 -2.18
N GLU A 52 14.63 9.79 -3.04
CA GLU A 52 14.65 10.40 -4.35
C GLU A 52 13.66 9.75 -5.33
N HIS A 53 13.66 8.42 -5.40
CA HIS A 53 12.97 7.66 -6.43
C HIS A 53 11.65 7.00 -5.98
N GLY A 54 11.37 6.93 -4.68
CA GLY A 54 10.17 6.33 -4.09
C GLY A 54 10.13 4.80 -4.12
N ALA A 55 10.80 4.15 -5.08
CA ALA A 55 10.91 2.70 -5.18
C ALA A 55 12.24 2.28 -5.83
N LEU A 56 12.83 1.19 -5.33
CA LEU A 56 14.08 0.61 -5.83
C LEU A 56 13.91 -0.89 -6.06
N LEU A 57 14.31 -1.38 -7.23
CA LEU A 57 14.38 -2.81 -7.53
C LEU A 57 15.82 -3.30 -7.34
N LEU A 58 16.05 -4.17 -6.36
CA LEU A 58 17.33 -4.84 -6.14
C LEU A 58 17.33 -6.17 -6.89
N ARG A 59 18.29 -6.38 -7.76
CA ARG A 59 18.41 -7.58 -8.60
C ARG A 59 19.79 -8.22 -8.42
N GLY A 60 19.86 -9.56 -8.47
CA GLY A 60 21.10 -10.32 -8.29
C GLY A 60 21.19 -11.02 -6.93
N LEU A 61 20.15 -10.99 -6.10
CA LEU A 61 20.12 -11.69 -4.81
C LEU A 61 19.81 -13.18 -5.01
N GLU A 62 20.57 -14.07 -4.35
CA GLU A 62 20.28 -15.49 -4.31
C GLU A 62 19.24 -15.83 -3.24
N LEU A 63 18.02 -15.26 -3.39
CA LEU A 63 16.92 -15.36 -2.45
C LEU A 63 15.91 -16.41 -2.94
N ARG A 64 15.64 -17.45 -2.14
CA ARG A 64 14.80 -18.59 -2.53
C ARG A 64 13.82 -19.04 -1.45
N SER A 65 13.92 -18.51 -0.26
CA SER A 65 13.10 -18.92 0.88
C SER A 65 12.64 -17.71 1.72
N VAL A 66 11.63 -17.93 2.57
CA VAL A 66 11.19 -16.92 3.54
C VAL A 66 12.32 -16.55 4.50
N ASP A 67 13.19 -17.51 4.86
CA ASP A 67 14.33 -17.26 5.73
C ASP A 67 15.40 -16.39 5.06
N ASP A 68 15.63 -16.58 3.77
CA ASP A 68 16.50 -15.71 2.97
C ASP A 68 15.93 -14.30 2.91
N PHE A 69 14.64 -14.20 2.66
CA PHE A 69 13.94 -12.90 2.64
C PHE A 69 14.03 -12.19 4.00
N ALA A 70 13.81 -12.90 5.10
CA ALA A 70 13.90 -12.33 6.44
C ALA A 70 15.27 -11.68 6.71
N ARG A 71 16.38 -12.32 6.26
CA ARG A 71 17.73 -11.74 6.41
C ARG A 71 17.91 -10.44 5.63
N VAL A 72 17.43 -10.41 4.38
CA VAL A 72 17.49 -9.20 3.53
C VAL A 72 16.61 -8.11 4.10
N ARG A 73 15.38 -8.44 4.53
CA ARG A 73 14.47 -7.52 5.18
C ARG A 73 15.07 -6.88 6.43
N ASP A 74 15.72 -7.66 7.30
CA ASP A 74 16.33 -7.17 8.55
C ASP A 74 17.47 -6.18 8.31
N ALA A 75 18.06 -6.17 7.11
CA ALA A 75 18.99 -5.14 6.67
C ALA A 75 18.31 -3.85 6.15
N LEU A 76 17.02 -3.93 5.82
CA LEU A 76 16.25 -2.84 5.17
C LEU A 76 15.17 -2.23 6.08
N ILE A 77 14.79 -2.91 7.16
CA ILE A 77 13.74 -2.47 8.10
C ILE A 77 14.30 -2.56 9.52
N ASP A 78 14.21 -1.45 10.27
CA ASP A 78 14.63 -1.41 11.69
C ASP A 78 13.48 -1.76 12.64
N ARG A 79 12.25 -1.35 12.28
CA ARG A 79 11.04 -1.58 13.07
C ARG A 79 9.96 -2.19 12.22
N HIS A 80 9.41 -3.34 12.63
CA HIS A 80 8.30 -3.99 11.95
C HIS A 80 6.99 -3.25 12.23
N ALA A 81 6.15 -3.13 11.20
CA ALA A 81 4.81 -2.59 11.31
C ALA A 81 3.79 -3.74 11.42
N SER A 82 2.81 -3.60 12.30
CA SER A 82 1.71 -4.56 12.43
C SER A 82 0.67 -4.36 11.34
N TYR A 83 0.07 -5.45 10.85
CA TYR A 83 -1.03 -5.41 9.90
C TYR A 83 -2.37 -5.53 10.63
N LYS A 84 -2.94 -4.38 11.02
CA LYS A 84 -4.28 -4.26 11.62
C LYS A 84 -5.27 -3.65 10.63
N GLU A 85 -6.56 -3.78 10.91
CA GLU A 85 -7.65 -3.27 10.07
C GLU A 85 -7.53 -3.78 8.62
N LYS A 86 -7.37 -5.09 8.50
CA LYS A 86 -7.14 -5.77 7.22
C LYS A 86 -8.22 -5.45 6.20
N ALA A 87 -7.82 -5.19 4.96
CA ALA A 87 -8.73 -4.99 3.84
C ALA A 87 -8.78 -6.18 2.88
N THR A 88 -7.70 -6.97 2.82
CA THR A 88 -7.59 -8.14 1.96
C THR A 88 -7.01 -9.32 2.72
N PRO A 89 -7.39 -10.56 2.35
CA PRO A 89 -6.78 -11.75 2.95
C PRO A 89 -5.30 -11.85 2.59
N ARG A 90 -4.47 -12.24 3.57
CA ARG A 90 -3.05 -12.53 3.40
C ARG A 90 -2.66 -13.72 4.24
N SER A 91 -1.89 -14.62 3.68
CA SER A 91 -1.23 -15.70 4.41
C SER A 91 -0.07 -15.17 5.23
N ASP A 92 0.02 -15.59 6.48
CA ASP A 92 1.14 -15.28 7.38
C ASP A 92 2.15 -16.44 7.33
N PHE A 93 3.39 -16.15 6.97
CA PHE A 93 4.48 -17.14 6.92
C PHE A 93 5.35 -17.12 8.17
N GLY A 94 4.94 -16.36 9.19
CA GLY A 94 5.75 -16.08 10.37
C GLY A 94 6.84 -15.05 10.13
N LYS A 95 7.51 -14.61 11.20
CA LYS A 95 8.61 -13.62 11.14
C LYS A 95 8.19 -12.29 10.50
N ASP A 96 6.94 -11.85 10.66
CA ASP A 96 6.38 -10.65 10.03
C ASP A 96 6.51 -10.64 8.50
N VAL A 97 6.40 -11.82 7.88
CA VAL A 97 6.40 -12.02 6.43
C VAL A 97 5.03 -12.53 6.01
N TYR A 98 4.43 -11.84 5.03
CA TYR A 98 3.09 -12.14 4.54
C TYR A 98 3.11 -12.45 3.04
N SER A 99 2.07 -13.11 2.53
CA SER A 99 1.81 -13.10 1.09
C SER A 99 1.56 -11.68 0.62
N SER A 100 1.94 -11.33 -0.61
CA SER A 100 1.60 -10.00 -1.14
C SER A 100 0.09 -9.80 -1.22
N THR A 101 -0.65 -10.86 -1.55
CA THR A 101 -2.13 -10.94 -1.48
C THR A 101 -2.57 -12.35 -1.87
N ASP A 102 -3.73 -12.78 -1.38
CA ASP A 102 -4.36 -14.06 -1.71
C ASP A 102 -5.57 -13.89 -2.66
N LEU A 103 -5.75 -12.72 -3.28
CA LEU A 103 -6.79 -12.50 -4.29
C LEU A 103 -6.54 -13.31 -5.57
N PRO A 104 -7.62 -13.66 -6.34
CA PRO A 104 -7.51 -14.48 -7.54
C PRO A 104 -6.44 -14.01 -8.53
N PRO A 105 -5.70 -14.94 -9.18
CA PRO A 105 -4.65 -14.58 -10.14
C PRO A 105 -5.12 -13.76 -11.34
N SER A 106 -6.36 -13.94 -11.78
CA SER A 106 -6.96 -13.23 -12.92
C SER A 106 -7.37 -11.79 -12.61
N GLN A 107 -7.34 -11.39 -11.33
CA GLN A 107 -7.75 -10.06 -10.91
C GLN A 107 -6.55 -9.13 -10.80
N ASP A 108 -6.59 -7.99 -11.49
CA ASP A 108 -5.65 -6.89 -11.23
C ASP A 108 -5.95 -6.25 -9.88
N ILE A 109 -4.90 -5.82 -9.18
CA ILE A 109 -5.02 -4.96 -8.02
C ILE A 109 -4.49 -3.59 -8.42
N ARG A 110 -5.38 -2.61 -8.44
CA ARG A 110 -5.02 -1.25 -8.82
C ARG A 110 -4.03 -0.64 -7.81
N LEU A 111 -3.38 0.42 -8.24
CA LEU A 111 -2.39 1.13 -7.43
C LEU A 111 -3.00 1.75 -6.19
N HIS A 112 -2.37 1.52 -5.06
CA HIS A 112 -2.76 2.06 -3.75
C HIS A 112 -1.52 2.20 -2.84
N ASN A 113 -1.63 3.05 -1.84
CA ASN A 113 -0.64 3.12 -0.76
C ASN A 113 -1.12 2.21 0.37
N GLU A 114 -0.28 1.29 0.86
CA GLU A 114 -0.63 0.29 1.87
C GLU A 114 -1.23 0.96 3.11
N ILE A 115 -2.46 0.54 3.49
CA ILE A 115 -3.22 0.99 4.67
C ILE A 115 -3.22 2.51 4.93
N SER A 116 -3.25 3.34 3.88
CA SER A 116 -3.24 4.81 3.99
C SER A 116 -4.50 5.41 4.63
N TYR A 117 -5.47 4.57 4.98
CA TYR A 117 -6.70 4.94 5.70
C TYR A 117 -6.55 4.89 7.23
N THR A 118 -5.46 4.35 7.77
CA THR A 118 -5.21 4.26 9.22
C THR A 118 -4.50 5.50 9.76
N LEU A 119 -4.45 5.64 11.09
CA LEU A 119 -3.69 6.71 11.77
C LEU A 119 -2.19 6.38 11.90
N GLU A 120 -1.80 5.12 11.75
CA GLU A 120 -0.44 4.66 11.68
C GLU A 120 -0.32 3.62 10.56
N PHE A 121 0.65 3.78 9.68
CA PHE A 121 0.87 2.94 8.51
C PHE A 121 2.36 2.64 8.31
N PRO A 122 2.71 1.54 7.60
CA PRO A 122 4.10 1.28 7.25
C PRO A 122 4.60 2.32 6.26
N ARG A 123 5.73 2.97 6.54
CA ARG A 123 6.41 3.81 5.56
C ARG A 123 7.22 2.98 4.57
N THR A 124 7.75 1.84 4.99
CA THR A 124 8.58 0.99 4.16
C THR A 124 7.91 -0.33 3.87
N LEU A 125 7.85 -0.71 2.60
CA LEU A 125 7.43 -2.04 2.16
C LEU A 125 8.60 -2.71 1.44
N VAL A 126 8.81 -3.99 1.73
CA VAL A 126 9.81 -4.82 1.06
C VAL A 126 9.09 -6.02 0.46
N PHE A 127 9.05 -6.07 -0.87
CA PHE A 127 8.54 -7.24 -1.60
C PHE A 127 9.71 -8.08 -2.08
N ALA A 128 9.55 -9.42 -2.13
CA ALA A 128 10.54 -10.28 -2.73
C ALA A 128 9.92 -11.39 -3.56
N CYS A 129 10.57 -11.73 -4.67
CA CYS A 129 10.15 -12.77 -5.58
C CYS A 129 10.80 -14.10 -5.23
N LEU A 130 10.03 -15.04 -4.66
CA LEU A 130 10.44 -16.42 -4.41
C LEU A 130 10.12 -17.32 -5.60
N GLU A 131 9.05 -17.01 -6.37
CA GLU A 131 8.64 -17.72 -7.55
C GLU A 131 8.01 -16.72 -8.53
N ALA A 132 8.61 -16.61 -9.72
CA ALA A 132 8.17 -15.66 -10.74
C ALA A 132 7.04 -16.27 -11.57
N PRO A 133 5.99 -15.48 -11.92
CA PRO A 133 4.90 -15.96 -12.77
C PRO A 133 5.38 -16.21 -14.21
N GLU A 134 4.69 -17.12 -14.91
CA GLU A 134 4.97 -17.40 -16.33
C GLU A 134 4.56 -16.23 -17.23
N VAL A 135 3.45 -15.56 -16.91
CA VAL A 135 2.92 -14.42 -17.67
C VAL A 135 2.31 -13.39 -16.75
N GLY A 136 2.64 -12.12 -16.93
CA GLY A 136 2.11 -11.00 -16.15
C GLY A 136 2.65 -10.96 -14.72
N GLY A 137 1.81 -10.56 -13.77
CA GLY A 137 2.08 -10.62 -12.33
C GLY A 137 3.17 -9.69 -11.82
N ALA A 138 3.52 -8.66 -12.58
CA ALA A 138 4.37 -7.59 -12.06
C ALA A 138 3.73 -6.94 -10.82
N THR A 139 4.55 -6.25 -10.05
CA THR A 139 4.09 -5.29 -9.04
C THR A 139 4.31 -3.89 -9.62
N PRO A 140 3.30 -3.31 -10.33
CA PRO A 140 3.41 -1.96 -10.83
C PRO A 140 3.56 -0.99 -9.67
N VAL A 141 4.30 0.10 -9.89
CA VAL A 141 4.49 1.19 -8.94
C VAL A 141 4.26 2.53 -9.60
N ALA A 142 3.77 3.52 -8.82
CA ALA A 142 3.60 4.89 -9.28
C ALA A 142 4.06 5.87 -8.20
N ASP A 143 4.92 6.80 -8.56
CA ASP A 143 5.31 7.92 -7.71
C ASP A 143 4.11 8.85 -7.50
N VAL A 144 3.60 8.93 -6.26
CA VAL A 144 2.38 9.70 -5.96
C VAL A 144 2.60 11.22 -5.90
N ARG A 145 3.85 11.70 -5.98
CA ARG A 145 4.18 13.10 -6.30
C ARG A 145 3.75 13.40 -7.73
N ARG A 146 4.13 12.51 -8.68
CA ARG A 146 3.76 12.62 -10.09
C ARG A 146 2.27 12.42 -10.32
N VAL A 147 1.62 11.56 -9.54
CA VAL A 147 0.16 11.43 -9.56
C VAL A 147 -0.48 12.76 -9.18
N LEU A 148 -0.06 13.37 -8.06
CA LEU A 148 -0.58 14.67 -7.61
C LEU A 148 -0.37 15.78 -8.65
N GLU A 149 0.77 15.84 -9.32
CA GLU A 149 1.07 16.81 -10.38
C GLU A 149 0.14 16.68 -11.59
N ARG A 150 -0.36 15.48 -11.88
CA ARG A 150 -1.23 15.20 -13.02
C ARG A 150 -2.71 15.48 -12.74
N ILE A 151 -3.09 15.50 -11.48
CA ILE A 151 -4.48 15.79 -11.11
C ILE A 151 -4.72 17.31 -11.22
N PRO A 152 -5.74 17.76 -11.98
CA PRO A 152 -6.08 19.17 -12.06
C PRO A 152 -6.34 19.80 -10.69
N ALA A 153 -5.82 20.99 -10.44
CA ALA A 153 -5.95 21.68 -9.15
C ALA A 153 -7.42 21.82 -8.68
N GLY A 154 -8.35 22.01 -9.62
CA GLY A 154 -9.80 22.06 -9.32
C GLY A 154 -10.34 20.77 -8.70
N ILE A 155 -9.72 19.63 -8.96
CA ILE A 155 -10.05 18.32 -8.35
C ILE A 155 -9.32 18.16 -7.01
N VAL A 156 -8.05 18.55 -6.92
CA VAL A 156 -7.24 18.40 -5.70
C VAL A 156 -7.75 19.28 -4.55
N GLU A 157 -8.11 20.53 -4.83
CA GLU A 157 -8.50 21.52 -3.82
C GLU A 157 -9.73 21.12 -2.97
N PRO A 158 -10.80 20.53 -3.50
CA PRO A 158 -11.87 19.95 -2.70
C PRO A 158 -11.36 18.91 -1.68
N PHE A 159 -10.44 18.02 -2.10
CA PHE A 159 -9.85 17.02 -1.21
C PHE A 159 -8.92 17.63 -0.16
N ARG A 160 -8.16 18.68 -0.49
CA ARG A 160 -7.32 19.40 0.51
C ARG A 160 -8.16 19.98 1.63
N ARG A 161 -9.32 20.57 1.29
CA ARG A 161 -10.18 21.25 2.27
C ARG A 161 -11.06 20.30 3.05
N ARG A 162 -11.60 19.26 2.42
CA ARG A 162 -12.60 18.37 3.01
C ARG A 162 -12.02 17.04 3.46
N GLY A 163 -10.87 16.63 2.90
CA GLY A 163 -10.39 15.26 2.98
C GLY A 163 -11.22 14.30 2.15
N TRP A 164 -11.10 13.03 2.42
CA TRP A 164 -11.91 11.96 1.87
C TRP A 164 -12.49 11.11 2.98
N LEU A 165 -13.62 10.48 2.71
CA LEU A 165 -14.31 9.57 3.60
C LEU A 165 -14.25 8.17 3.00
N LEU A 166 -13.84 7.21 3.79
CA LEU A 166 -13.98 5.79 3.50
C LEU A 166 -15.21 5.27 4.23
N THR A 167 -16.10 4.61 3.51
CA THR A 167 -17.17 3.80 4.06
C THR A 167 -16.87 2.33 3.82
N ARG A 168 -16.95 1.49 4.88
CA ARG A 168 -16.83 0.03 4.79
C ARG A 168 -18.08 -0.60 5.36
N ASN A 169 -18.64 -1.56 4.64
CA ASN A 169 -19.71 -2.42 5.13
C ASN A 169 -19.15 -3.84 5.22
N PHE A 170 -19.07 -4.34 6.44
CA PHE A 170 -18.57 -5.69 6.72
C PHE A 170 -19.72 -6.69 6.63
N ASP A 171 -19.70 -7.51 5.58
CA ASP A 171 -20.69 -8.56 5.34
C ASP A 171 -19.96 -9.88 5.03
N ARG A 172 -20.26 -10.95 5.75
CA ARG A 172 -19.63 -12.29 5.57
C ARG A 172 -19.82 -12.87 4.16
N ARG A 173 -20.79 -12.36 3.40
CA ARG A 173 -21.06 -12.80 2.03
C ARG A 173 -20.14 -12.13 1.02
N MET A 174 -19.53 -11.00 1.36
CA MET A 174 -18.66 -10.25 0.47
C MET A 174 -17.55 -9.51 1.23
N GLY A 175 -16.29 -9.83 0.88
CA GLY A 175 -15.11 -9.27 1.53
C GLY A 175 -14.77 -9.95 2.86
N LEU A 176 -14.04 -9.24 3.70
CA LEU A 176 -13.68 -9.70 5.04
C LEU A 176 -14.82 -9.42 6.03
N ALA A 177 -15.13 -10.37 6.86
CA ALA A 177 -15.95 -10.14 8.05
C ALA A 177 -15.22 -9.20 9.03
N TRP A 178 -15.94 -8.48 9.86
CA TRP A 178 -15.32 -7.56 10.82
C TRP A 178 -14.40 -8.30 11.81
N GLU A 179 -14.73 -9.53 12.17
CA GLU A 179 -13.93 -10.39 13.06
C GLU A 179 -12.53 -10.65 12.47
N GLU A 180 -12.47 -10.88 11.17
CA GLU A 180 -11.19 -11.09 10.46
C GLU A 180 -10.44 -9.78 10.25
N ALA A 181 -11.14 -8.69 9.90
CA ALA A 181 -10.54 -7.40 9.66
C ALA A 181 -9.89 -6.82 10.91
N PHE A 182 -10.54 -6.94 12.07
CA PHE A 182 -10.05 -6.43 13.36
C PHE A 182 -9.32 -7.50 14.19
N ALA A 183 -9.29 -8.76 13.74
CA ALA A 183 -8.66 -9.89 14.41
C ALA A 183 -9.18 -10.10 15.85
N THR A 184 -10.49 -9.97 16.05
CA THR A 184 -11.21 -10.19 17.31
C THR A 184 -12.65 -10.59 17.04
N ASP A 185 -13.27 -11.35 17.94
CA ASP A 185 -14.69 -11.68 17.92
C ASP A 185 -15.50 -10.90 18.98
N GLU A 186 -14.84 -9.95 19.66
CA GLU A 186 -15.43 -9.14 20.72
C GLU A 186 -15.80 -7.73 20.19
N PRO A 187 -17.11 -7.40 20.02
CA PRO A 187 -17.54 -6.09 19.53
C PRO A 187 -16.96 -4.91 20.32
N ALA A 188 -16.86 -5.04 21.64
CA ALA A 188 -16.29 -4.00 22.49
C ALA A 188 -14.81 -3.70 22.22
N GLU A 189 -14.04 -4.64 21.63
CA GLU A 189 -12.67 -4.39 21.18
C GLU A 189 -12.65 -3.60 19.89
N VAL A 190 -13.58 -3.90 18.97
CA VAL A 190 -13.76 -3.13 17.73
C VAL A 190 -14.14 -1.69 18.06
N GLU A 191 -15.10 -1.48 18.96
CA GLU A 191 -15.52 -0.15 19.41
C GLU A 191 -14.36 0.65 20.00
N ARG A 192 -13.59 0.05 20.91
CA ARG A 192 -12.37 0.70 21.46
C ARG A 192 -11.35 1.04 20.38
N TYR A 193 -11.18 0.16 19.39
CA TYR A 193 -10.28 0.42 18.26
C TYR A 193 -10.80 1.59 17.41
N CYS A 194 -12.09 1.61 17.10
CA CYS A 194 -12.72 2.69 16.33
C CYS A 194 -12.58 4.04 17.03
N ASP A 195 -12.89 4.10 18.33
CA ASP A 195 -12.75 5.32 19.14
C ASP A 195 -11.30 5.84 19.15
N ALA A 196 -10.33 4.93 19.34
CA ALA A 196 -8.90 5.28 19.36
C ALA A 196 -8.36 5.74 17.99
N ASN A 197 -9.03 5.35 16.89
CA ASN A 197 -8.56 5.60 15.52
C ASN A 197 -9.44 6.62 14.75
N ALA A 198 -10.29 7.38 15.45
CA ALA A 198 -11.20 8.35 14.84
C ALA A 198 -12.03 7.73 13.70
N ILE A 199 -12.68 6.60 13.99
CA ILE A 199 -13.55 5.84 13.11
C ILE A 199 -14.97 5.92 13.67
N GLY A 200 -15.93 6.37 12.86
CA GLY A 200 -17.35 6.22 13.16
C GLY A 200 -17.79 4.78 12.91
N TYR A 201 -18.67 4.23 13.74
CA TYR A 201 -19.16 2.87 13.56
C TYR A 201 -20.64 2.76 13.90
N GLU A 202 -21.29 1.79 13.27
CA GLU A 202 -22.68 1.44 13.47
C GLU A 202 -22.83 -0.08 13.41
N TRP A 203 -23.35 -0.67 14.50
CA TRP A 203 -23.79 -2.05 14.52
C TRP A 203 -25.22 -2.14 14.00
N ARG A 204 -25.44 -2.99 12.99
CA ARG A 204 -26.76 -3.23 12.44
C ARG A 204 -27.45 -4.39 13.18
N GLU A 205 -28.79 -4.46 13.11
CA GLU A 205 -29.59 -5.46 13.83
C GLU A 205 -29.18 -6.91 13.52
N ASP A 206 -28.65 -7.18 12.33
CA ASP A 206 -28.18 -8.50 11.89
C ASP A 206 -26.72 -8.80 12.27
N GLY A 207 -26.09 -7.95 13.09
CA GLY A 207 -24.70 -8.11 13.55
C GLY A 207 -23.64 -7.67 12.53
N ARG A 208 -24.04 -7.09 11.40
CA ARG A 208 -23.11 -6.43 10.48
C ARG A 208 -22.59 -5.13 11.08
N LEU A 209 -21.38 -4.77 10.66
CA LEU A 209 -20.73 -3.53 11.05
C LEU A 209 -20.60 -2.61 9.84
N ARG A 210 -20.90 -1.33 10.01
CA ARG A 210 -20.52 -0.27 9.09
C ARG A 210 -19.54 0.66 9.79
N THR A 211 -18.47 1.05 9.08
CA THR A 211 -17.51 2.05 9.57
C THR A 211 -17.33 3.19 8.58
N THR A 212 -16.99 4.37 9.10
CA THR A 212 -16.67 5.56 8.34
C THR A 212 -15.39 6.20 8.86
N GLN A 213 -14.49 6.56 7.96
CA GLN A 213 -13.18 7.12 8.31
C GLN A 213 -12.89 8.34 7.46
N ARG A 214 -12.76 9.51 8.09
CA ARG A 214 -12.33 10.72 7.40
C ARG A 214 -10.82 10.88 7.52
N ARG A 215 -10.14 11.05 6.37
CA ARG A 215 -8.68 11.20 6.27
C ARG A 215 -8.30 12.29 5.27
N SER A 216 -7.05 12.77 5.35
CA SER A 216 -6.46 13.61 4.33
C SER A 216 -6.19 12.82 3.05
N ALA A 217 -6.48 13.40 1.89
CA ALA A 217 -6.08 12.81 0.60
C ALA A 217 -4.67 13.25 0.18
N VAL A 218 -4.25 14.42 0.65
CA VAL A 218 -2.91 14.98 0.42
C VAL A 218 -2.21 15.10 1.76
N VAL A 219 -0.98 14.63 1.82
CA VAL A 219 -0.12 14.73 3.00
C VAL A 219 1.27 15.19 2.59
N THR A 220 2.10 15.56 3.57
CA THR A 220 3.53 15.89 3.35
C THR A 220 4.39 14.72 3.79
N HIS A 221 5.28 14.24 2.91
CA HIS A 221 6.21 13.18 3.27
C HIS A 221 7.14 13.61 4.44
N PRO A 222 7.27 12.80 5.51
CA PRO A 222 7.89 13.25 6.75
C PRO A 222 9.41 13.51 6.64
N LEU A 223 10.09 12.91 5.65
CA LEU A 223 11.54 13.04 5.47
C LEU A 223 11.89 13.99 4.32
N THR A 224 11.21 13.91 3.16
CA THR A 224 11.54 14.73 1.99
C THR A 224 10.85 16.09 2.01
N GLY A 225 9.71 16.21 2.68
CA GLY A 225 8.89 17.42 2.69
C GLY A 225 8.01 17.58 1.45
N ASP A 226 8.01 16.60 0.54
CA ASP A 226 7.16 16.63 -0.67
C ASP A 226 5.70 16.46 -0.32
N GLU A 227 4.81 17.16 -1.00
CA GLU A 227 3.38 16.88 -0.96
C GLU A 227 3.06 15.70 -1.89
N VAL A 228 2.18 14.81 -1.43
CA VAL A 228 1.85 13.55 -2.10
C VAL A 228 0.35 13.26 -2.08
N TRP A 229 -0.13 12.54 -3.09
CA TRP A 229 -1.48 12.00 -3.17
C TRP A 229 -1.53 10.64 -2.47
N PHE A 230 -1.80 10.64 -1.16
CA PHE A 230 -1.70 9.47 -0.28
C PHE A 230 -3.07 9.06 0.26
N ASN A 231 -3.75 8.15 -0.43
CA ASN A 231 -5.12 7.75 -0.09
C ASN A 231 -5.57 6.49 -0.85
N HIS A 232 -6.81 6.04 -0.57
CA HIS A 232 -7.50 4.98 -1.30
C HIS A 232 -8.72 5.51 -2.08
N VAL A 233 -8.80 6.80 -2.39
CA VAL A 233 -9.99 7.42 -3.00
C VAL A 233 -10.39 6.68 -4.28
N ALA A 234 -9.51 6.59 -5.27
CA ALA A 234 -9.83 5.92 -6.53
C ALA A 234 -9.90 4.39 -6.36
N PHE A 235 -9.03 3.82 -5.52
CA PHE A 235 -8.90 2.37 -5.35
C PHE A 235 -10.21 1.70 -4.88
N TRP A 236 -10.94 2.34 -3.96
CA TRP A 236 -12.18 1.80 -3.39
C TRP A 236 -13.45 2.51 -3.84
N ASN A 237 -13.35 3.45 -4.78
CA ASN A 237 -14.55 4.10 -5.30
C ASN A 237 -15.32 3.18 -6.24
N GLN A 238 -16.65 3.20 -6.14
CA GLN A 238 -17.52 2.37 -6.96
C GLN A 238 -17.33 2.57 -8.47
N TRP A 239 -16.93 3.77 -8.91
CA TRP A 239 -16.67 4.07 -10.31
C TRP A 239 -15.37 3.48 -10.86
N THR A 240 -14.51 2.93 -10.00
CA THR A 240 -13.32 2.18 -10.39
C THR A 240 -13.62 0.69 -10.68
N LEU A 241 -14.77 0.20 -10.23
CA LEU A 241 -15.22 -1.16 -10.55
C LEU A 241 -15.57 -1.27 -12.05
N ASP A 242 -15.41 -2.49 -12.58
CA ASP A 242 -16.02 -2.83 -13.87
C ASP A 242 -17.52 -2.55 -13.83
N ALA A 243 -18.07 -1.98 -14.91
CA ALA A 243 -19.46 -1.52 -14.94
C ALA A 243 -20.47 -2.66 -14.68
N GLU A 244 -20.21 -3.86 -15.21
CA GLU A 244 -21.09 -5.03 -15.02
C GLU A 244 -21.01 -5.52 -13.56
N ILE A 245 -19.82 -5.51 -12.98
CA ILE A 245 -19.61 -5.87 -11.56
C ILE A 245 -20.30 -4.85 -10.66
N ARG A 246 -20.13 -3.54 -10.94
CA ARG A 246 -20.78 -2.48 -10.18
C ARG A 246 -22.31 -2.63 -10.21
N GLU A 247 -22.89 -2.85 -11.39
CA GLU A 247 -24.35 -3.00 -11.56
C GLU A 247 -24.88 -4.18 -10.70
N VAL A 248 -24.23 -5.34 -10.77
CA VAL A 248 -24.58 -6.51 -9.94
C VAL A 248 -24.50 -6.20 -8.45
N LEU A 249 -23.45 -5.52 -8.02
CA LEU A 249 -23.26 -5.19 -6.60
C LEU A 249 -24.31 -4.18 -6.10
N VAL A 250 -24.61 -3.17 -6.91
CA VAL A 250 -25.64 -2.16 -6.59
C VAL A 250 -27.03 -2.79 -6.55
N ASP A 251 -27.36 -3.69 -7.50
CA ASP A 251 -28.64 -4.39 -7.52
C ASP A 251 -28.83 -5.32 -6.30
N GLU A 252 -27.75 -5.97 -5.86
CA GLU A 252 -27.83 -6.93 -4.74
C GLU A 252 -27.80 -6.25 -3.36
N TYR A 253 -26.96 -5.20 -3.20
CA TYR A 253 -26.68 -4.59 -1.89
C TYR A 253 -27.24 -3.17 -1.74
N GLY A 254 -27.53 -2.50 -2.84
CA GLY A 254 -27.82 -1.06 -2.88
C GLY A 254 -26.53 -0.21 -2.85
N GLU A 255 -26.60 1.00 -3.42
CA GLU A 255 -25.45 1.91 -3.53
C GLU A 255 -24.78 2.19 -2.16
N ASP A 256 -25.55 2.35 -1.11
CA ASP A 256 -25.06 2.67 0.24
C ASP A 256 -24.43 1.48 0.98
N ASN A 257 -24.56 0.27 0.47
CA ASN A 257 -24.12 -0.95 1.17
C ASN A 257 -23.01 -1.71 0.43
N LEU A 258 -22.35 -1.08 -0.53
CA LEU A 258 -21.17 -1.65 -1.14
C LEU A 258 -20.09 -1.95 -0.08
N PRO A 259 -19.27 -3.01 -0.22
CA PRO A 259 -18.25 -3.37 0.78
C PRO A 259 -17.32 -2.22 1.11
N PHE A 260 -16.96 -1.46 0.08
CA PHE A 260 -16.16 -0.24 0.16
C PHE A 260 -16.77 0.79 -0.77
N ASP A 261 -16.80 2.03 -0.32
CA ASP A 261 -16.97 3.19 -1.19
C ASP A 261 -16.26 4.40 -0.60
N THR A 262 -16.01 5.40 -1.44
CA THR A 262 -15.34 6.64 -1.05
C THR A 262 -16.13 7.85 -1.49
N SER A 263 -16.08 8.88 -0.65
CA SER A 263 -16.69 10.18 -0.92
C SER A 263 -15.76 11.31 -0.49
N TYR A 264 -16.14 12.55 -0.77
CA TYR A 264 -15.50 13.69 -0.11
C TYR A 264 -15.68 13.59 1.41
N GLY A 265 -14.76 14.19 2.17
CA GLY A 265 -14.75 14.07 3.63
C GLY A 265 -15.97 14.63 4.36
N ASP A 266 -16.85 15.34 3.68
CA ASP A 266 -18.16 15.81 4.14
C ASP A 266 -19.33 14.88 3.72
N GLY A 267 -19.01 13.72 3.12
CA GLY A 267 -20.00 12.75 2.66
C GLY A 267 -20.56 13.02 1.26
N ALA A 268 -20.23 14.13 0.62
CA ALA A 268 -20.68 14.40 -0.75
C ALA A 268 -20.09 13.39 -1.73
N PRO A 269 -20.87 12.83 -2.67
CA PRO A 269 -20.37 11.83 -3.63
C PRO A 269 -19.30 12.41 -4.53
N ILE A 270 -18.32 11.59 -4.91
CA ILE A 270 -17.30 11.93 -5.90
C ILE A 270 -17.87 11.60 -7.29
N PRO A 271 -17.96 12.58 -8.22
CA PRO A 271 -18.43 12.34 -9.57
C PRO A 271 -17.54 11.34 -10.32
N GLN A 272 -18.14 10.55 -11.23
CA GLN A 272 -17.41 9.54 -12.02
C GLN A 272 -16.24 10.14 -12.80
N ASP A 273 -16.43 11.26 -13.47
CA ASP A 273 -15.39 11.94 -14.25
C ASP A 273 -14.18 12.37 -13.41
N VAL A 274 -14.41 12.68 -12.14
CA VAL A 274 -13.32 12.91 -11.17
C VAL A 274 -12.58 11.62 -10.90
N VAL A 275 -13.27 10.52 -10.63
CA VAL A 275 -12.63 9.21 -10.37
C VAL A 275 -11.87 8.71 -11.61
N ASP A 276 -12.44 8.89 -12.80
CA ASP A 276 -11.79 8.56 -14.08
C ASP A 276 -10.48 9.36 -14.25
N THR A 277 -10.52 10.65 -13.91
CA THR A 277 -9.32 11.51 -13.92
C THR A 277 -8.25 11.04 -12.93
N LEU A 278 -8.66 10.65 -11.71
CA LEU A 278 -7.74 10.09 -10.71
C LEU A 278 -7.11 8.78 -11.20
N ASN A 279 -7.89 7.87 -11.76
CA ASN A 279 -7.40 6.62 -12.32
C ASN A 279 -6.42 6.87 -13.47
N ALA A 280 -6.73 7.79 -14.40
CA ALA A 280 -5.82 8.16 -15.49
C ALA A 280 -4.48 8.73 -14.98
N ALA A 281 -4.50 9.54 -13.92
CA ALA A 281 -3.28 10.06 -13.30
C ALA A 281 -2.37 8.95 -12.75
N TYR A 282 -2.95 7.91 -12.14
CA TYR A 282 -2.21 6.73 -11.71
C TYR A 282 -1.66 5.93 -12.89
N ASP A 283 -2.49 5.68 -13.92
CA ASP A 283 -2.08 4.92 -15.11
C ASP A 283 -0.91 5.59 -15.83
N ASP A 284 -0.93 6.92 -15.98
CA ASP A 284 0.14 7.72 -16.59
C ASP A 284 1.45 7.76 -15.78
N ALA A 285 1.38 7.59 -14.45
CA ALA A 285 2.54 7.57 -13.57
C ALA A 285 3.11 6.16 -13.36
N THR A 286 2.43 5.13 -13.85
CA THR A 286 2.76 3.74 -13.59
C THR A 286 4.01 3.28 -14.33
N VAL A 287 4.89 2.62 -13.61
CA VAL A 287 6.05 1.90 -14.15
C VAL A 287 6.00 0.43 -13.74
N ARG A 288 6.56 -0.46 -14.57
CA ARG A 288 6.52 -1.92 -14.39
C ARG A 288 7.84 -2.58 -14.73
N GLU A 289 8.17 -3.63 -14.00
CA GLU A 289 9.23 -4.55 -14.36
C GLU A 289 8.77 -5.99 -14.07
N PRO A 290 8.92 -6.93 -15.00
CA PRO A 290 8.68 -8.35 -14.73
C PRO A 290 9.59 -8.85 -13.60
N TRP A 291 9.02 -9.64 -12.71
CA TRP A 291 9.74 -10.26 -11.62
C TRP A 291 10.73 -11.31 -12.13
N GLN A 292 11.91 -11.34 -11.51
CA GLN A 292 12.86 -12.44 -11.57
C GLN A 292 12.99 -13.02 -10.15
N VAL A 293 13.21 -14.35 -10.07
CA VAL A 293 13.45 -14.99 -8.77
C VAL A 293 14.68 -14.36 -8.11
N GLY A 294 14.55 -13.96 -6.87
CA GLY A 294 15.58 -13.25 -6.12
C GLY A 294 15.46 -11.73 -6.15
N ASP A 295 14.60 -11.15 -7.01
CA ASP A 295 14.34 -9.71 -6.98
C ASP A 295 13.73 -9.26 -5.65
N VAL A 296 14.16 -8.10 -5.18
CA VAL A 296 13.58 -7.40 -4.04
C VAL A 296 13.16 -5.99 -4.47
N LEU A 297 11.89 -5.64 -4.27
CA LEU A 297 11.36 -4.31 -4.51
C LEU A 297 11.18 -3.60 -3.16
N LEU A 298 11.99 -2.58 -2.93
CA LEU A 298 11.92 -1.70 -1.77
C LEU A 298 11.08 -0.47 -2.14
N VAL A 299 10.06 -0.17 -1.34
CA VAL A 299 9.09 0.89 -1.61
C VAL A 299 8.97 1.81 -0.41
N ASP A 300 9.08 3.11 -0.62
CA ASP A 300 8.56 4.10 0.32
C ASP A 300 7.07 4.27 0.07
N ASN A 301 6.26 3.73 0.97
CA ASN A 301 4.80 3.68 0.85
C ASN A 301 4.13 5.06 0.84
N VAL A 302 4.78 6.09 1.36
CA VAL A 302 4.23 7.46 1.34
C VAL A 302 4.51 8.14 0.00
N LEU A 303 5.63 7.82 -0.65
CA LEU A 303 6.01 8.35 -1.97
C LEU A 303 5.46 7.52 -3.13
N THR A 304 5.09 6.26 -2.91
CA THR A 304 4.84 5.33 -4.01
C THR A 304 3.65 4.43 -3.73
N ALA A 305 2.67 4.47 -4.63
CA ALA A 305 1.60 3.49 -4.70
C ALA A 305 2.08 2.22 -5.43
N HIS A 306 1.54 1.08 -5.06
CA HIS A 306 1.83 -0.21 -5.67
C HIS A 306 0.55 -0.98 -5.98
N GLY A 307 0.67 -1.96 -6.87
CA GLY A 307 -0.44 -2.83 -7.27
C GLY A 307 0.02 -4.23 -7.63
N ARG A 308 -0.84 -4.99 -8.33
CA ARG A 308 -0.52 -6.30 -8.87
C ARG A 308 -1.21 -6.49 -10.21
N ASP A 309 -0.44 -6.74 -11.24
CA ASP A 309 -0.99 -7.16 -12.52
C ASP A 309 -1.52 -8.61 -12.42
N ALA A 310 -2.59 -8.91 -13.16
CA ALA A 310 -3.09 -10.28 -13.34
C ALA A 310 -1.98 -11.18 -13.89
N PHE A 311 -2.05 -12.48 -13.57
CA PHE A 311 -0.98 -13.40 -13.92
C PHE A 311 -1.48 -14.82 -14.22
N ARG A 312 -0.62 -15.61 -14.86
CA ARG A 312 -0.76 -17.06 -15.05
C ARG A 312 0.50 -17.77 -14.58
N GLY A 313 0.31 -19.02 -14.18
CA GLY A 313 1.36 -19.84 -13.58
C GLY A 313 1.52 -19.60 -12.08
N PRO A 314 2.44 -20.33 -11.45
CA PRO A 314 2.75 -20.14 -10.05
C PRO A 314 3.36 -18.74 -9.83
N ARG A 315 3.02 -18.12 -8.69
CA ARG A 315 3.57 -16.81 -8.28
C ARG A 315 3.69 -16.77 -6.76
N ARG A 316 4.90 -16.54 -6.27
CA ARG A 316 5.13 -16.38 -4.84
C ARG A 316 5.92 -15.11 -4.57
N ILE A 317 5.20 -14.03 -4.35
CA ILE A 317 5.74 -12.76 -3.88
C ILE A 317 5.39 -12.61 -2.41
N VAL A 318 6.40 -12.43 -1.59
CA VAL A 318 6.26 -12.15 -0.15
C VAL A 318 6.47 -10.68 0.12
N VAL A 319 5.90 -10.19 1.23
CA VAL A 319 6.02 -8.80 1.66
C VAL A 319 6.29 -8.71 3.15
N ALA A 320 7.07 -7.73 3.52
CA ALA A 320 7.21 -7.27 4.90
C ALA A 320 6.98 -5.76 4.97
N MET A 321 6.46 -5.32 6.11
CA MET A 321 6.09 -3.94 6.36
C MET A 321 6.91 -3.39 7.52
N GLY A 322 7.42 -2.17 7.36
CA GLY A 322 8.26 -1.56 8.38
C GLY A 322 8.12 -0.07 8.52
N GLU A 323 8.83 0.46 9.49
CA GLU A 323 8.89 1.88 9.82
C GLU A 323 7.49 2.45 10.10
N PRO A 324 6.76 1.93 11.11
CA PRO A 324 5.43 2.44 11.45
C PRO A 324 5.50 3.94 11.67
N THR A 325 4.67 4.65 10.90
CA THR A 325 4.69 6.12 10.82
C THR A 325 3.29 6.64 11.12
N PRO A 326 3.14 7.53 12.12
CA PRO A 326 1.85 8.13 12.41
C PRO A 326 1.47 9.17 11.35
N LEU A 327 0.20 9.20 10.96
CA LEU A 327 -0.35 10.18 10.01
C LEU A 327 -0.02 11.63 10.42
N ALA A 328 -0.01 11.93 11.71
CA ALA A 328 0.33 13.25 12.24
C ALA A 328 1.75 13.72 11.85
N ALA A 329 2.70 12.78 11.66
CA ALA A 329 4.05 13.13 11.19
C ALA A 329 4.06 13.58 9.71
N CYS A 330 3.02 13.24 8.96
CA CYS A 330 2.85 13.58 7.54
C CYS A 330 2.06 14.88 7.31
N ARG A 331 1.87 15.72 8.31
CA ARG A 331 1.18 17.02 8.23
C ARG A 331 -0.12 16.92 7.41
N PRO A 332 -1.12 16.18 7.89
CA PRO A 332 -2.38 16.00 7.17
C PRO A 332 -3.08 17.35 6.94
N THR A 333 -3.74 17.51 5.80
CA THR A 333 -4.47 18.75 5.44
C THR A 333 -5.81 18.90 6.17
N VAL A 334 -6.35 17.78 6.69
CA VAL A 334 -7.53 17.76 7.55
C VAL A 334 -7.28 16.85 8.75
N GLU A 335 -7.84 17.24 9.90
CA GLU A 335 -7.75 16.40 11.10
C GLU A 335 -8.63 15.15 10.96
N PRO A 336 -8.11 13.97 11.33
CA PRO A 336 -8.92 12.76 11.43
C PRO A 336 -10.03 12.93 12.46
N THR A 337 -11.27 12.78 12.05
CA THR A 337 -12.43 12.86 12.95
C THR A 337 -13.40 11.72 12.67
N PRO A 338 -14.03 11.14 13.71
CA PRO A 338 -15.15 10.25 13.49
C PRO A 338 -16.24 10.99 12.73
N VAL A 339 -16.81 10.36 11.72
CA VAL A 339 -18.00 10.88 11.04
C VAL A 339 -19.18 10.04 11.51
N ALA A 340 -20.25 10.70 11.96
CA ALA A 340 -21.44 9.98 12.34
C ALA A 340 -21.96 9.19 11.14
N VAL A 341 -22.25 7.93 11.35
CA VAL A 341 -22.98 7.14 10.37
C VAL A 341 -24.45 7.54 10.54
N ASP A 342 -24.99 8.32 9.59
CA ASP A 342 -26.42 8.65 9.63
C ASP A 342 -27.20 7.34 9.54
N GLY A 343 -27.87 7.01 10.64
CA GLY A 343 -28.78 5.88 10.68
C GLY A 343 -29.91 6.16 9.70
N GLY A 344 -29.82 5.57 8.51
CA GLY A 344 -30.91 5.62 7.54
C GLY A 344 -32.18 5.07 8.19
N THR A 345 -33.05 5.97 8.58
CA THR A 345 -34.44 5.64 8.91
C THR A 345 -35.11 5.20 7.61
N GLY A 346 -35.20 3.91 7.39
CA GLY A 346 -35.93 3.35 6.26
C GLY A 346 -36.88 2.30 6.69
#